data_efd95c90413505e8a64358c08de5c3bb
#
_entry.id   efd95c90413505e8a64358c08de5c3bb
#
_cell.length_a   1.000
_cell.length_b   1.000
_cell.length_c   1.000
_cell.angle_alpha   90.00
_cell.angle_beta   90.00
_cell.angle_gamma   90.00
#
_symmetry.space_group_name_H-M   'P 1'
#
loop_
_entity.id
_entity.type
_entity.pdbx_description
1 polymer ?
#
loop_
_entity_poly.entity_id
_entity_poly.type
_entity_poly.pdbx_seq_one_letter_code
_entity_poly.pdbx_strand_id
1 'polypeptide(L)'
;FRFIVTLTAKGSQTGNFEVYGLPYVAASSDNGVGVASFFNNLTFTGEEVPIGRVDNSAVVEFRYPSSGLSTRMTNSQIENTTDLRVSGIYKTA
;
A
#
# COMPACT_ATOMS: atom_id res chain seq x y z
N PHE A 1 8.98 4.16 9.29
CA PHE A 1 7.67 4.85 9.25
C PHE A 1 6.55 3.94 9.74
N ARG A 2 5.48 4.58 10.12
CA ARG A 2 4.24 3.91 10.49
C ARG A 2 3.07 4.82 10.16
N PHE A 3 2.01 4.27 9.61
CA PHE A 3 0.77 5.02 9.40
C PHE A 3 -0.45 4.12 9.46
N ILE A 4 -1.59 4.75 9.61
CA ILE A 4 -2.90 4.12 9.62
C ILE A 4 -3.75 4.78 8.54
N VAL A 5 -4.37 3.97 7.70
CA VAL A 5 -5.37 4.41 6.74
C VAL A 5 -6.72 3.84 7.17
N THR A 6 -7.66 4.72 7.43
CA THR A 6 -9.04 4.33 7.78
C THR A 6 -9.98 5.08 6.85
N LEU A 7 -10.73 4.35 6.06
CA LEU A 7 -11.66 4.95 5.11
C LEU A 7 -13.08 4.94 5.66
N THR A 8 -13.82 6.00 5.38
CA THR A 8 -15.27 6.06 5.58
C THR A 8 -16.01 5.90 4.27
N ALA A 9 -15.35 6.22 3.15
CA ALA A 9 -15.85 6.00 1.80
C ALA A 9 -14.65 5.94 0.85
N LYS A 10 -14.67 5.02 -0.10
CA LYS A 10 -13.55 4.89 -1.05
C LYS A 10 -13.65 5.81 -2.26
N GLY A 11 -14.82 6.35 -2.51
CA GLY A 11 -15.08 7.16 -3.69
C GLY A 11 -15.19 6.33 -4.97
N SER A 12 -15.09 6.99 -6.10
CA SER A 12 -15.29 6.38 -7.42
C SER A 12 -14.03 6.41 -8.30
N GLN A 13 -12.88 6.76 -7.77
CA GLN A 13 -11.64 6.80 -8.54
C GLN A 13 -11.10 5.40 -8.83
N THR A 14 -10.38 5.26 -9.94
CA THR A 14 -9.92 3.96 -10.45
C THR A 14 -8.39 3.82 -10.48
N GLY A 15 -7.64 4.75 -9.93
CA GLY A 15 -6.19 4.71 -9.94
C GLY A 15 -5.59 3.70 -8.96
N ASN A 16 -4.27 3.64 -8.96
CA ASN A 16 -3.52 2.81 -8.02
C ASN A 16 -3.69 3.31 -6.59
N PHE A 17 -3.68 2.39 -5.65
CA PHE A 17 -3.73 2.74 -4.23
C PHE A 17 -2.32 3.02 -3.72
N GLU A 18 -2.09 4.26 -3.35
CA GLU A 18 -0.78 4.74 -2.89
C GLU A 18 -0.96 5.68 -1.70
N VAL A 19 0.05 5.75 -0.84
CA VAL A 19 0.10 6.71 0.26
C VAL A 19 1.31 7.63 0.07
N TYR A 20 1.05 8.92 0.01
CA TYR A 20 2.05 9.96 -0.18
C TYR A 20 2.45 10.58 1.16
N GLY A 21 3.59 11.23 1.18
CA GLY A 21 3.98 12.06 2.30
C GLY A 21 5.00 11.45 3.25
N LEU A 22 5.79 10.49 2.79
CA LEU A 22 6.95 10.06 3.56
C LEU A 22 7.88 11.26 3.80
N PRO A 23 8.59 11.31 4.95
CA PRO A 23 9.38 12.49 5.30
C PRO A 23 10.57 12.75 4.37
N TYR A 24 11.08 11.71 3.72
CA TYR A 24 12.24 11.81 2.85
C TYR A 24 12.03 11.01 1.58
N VAL A 25 12.67 11.43 0.49
CA VAL A 25 12.66 10.69 -0.76
C VAL A 25 13.52 9.44 -0.62
N ALA A 26 13.05 8.32 -1.14
CA ALA A 26 13.81 7.08 -1.15
C ALA A 26 15.00 7.17 -2.11
N ALA A 27 16.07 6.44 -1.80
CA ALA A 27 17.29 6.44 -2.61
C ALA A 27 17.06 5.96 -4.04
N SER A 28 16.21 4.96 -4.19
CA SER A 28 15.78 4.44 -5.49
C SER A 28 14.56 3.56 -5.28
N SER A 29 13.95 3.09 -6.37
CA SER A 29 12.90 2.09 -6.29
C SER A 29 13.41 0.83 -5.58
N ASP A 30 12.53 0.17 -4.85
CA ASP A 30 12.80 -1.08 -4.14
C ASP A 30 13.76 -0.95 -2.94
N ASN A 31 14.01 0.26 -2.47
CA ASN A 31 14.81 0.47 -1.27
C ASN A 31 13.98 0.60 0.00
N GLY A 32 12.75 0.13 -0.03
CA GLY A 32 11.92 0.15 1.15
C GLY A 32 10.76 -0.81 1.05
N VAL A 33 10.29 -1.21 2.21
CA VAL A 33 9.16 -2.13 2.36
C VAL A 33 8.24 -1.63 3.44
N GLY A 34 6.95 -1.80 3.24
CA GLY A 34 5.94 -1.61 4.26
C GLY A 34 5.20 -2.91 4.51
N VAL A 35 5.00 -3.25 5.77
CA VAL A 35 4.26 -4.43 6.18
C VAL A 35 2.94 -4.00 6.77
N ALA A 36 1.85 -4.57 6.25
CA ALA A 36 0.54 -4.39 6.83
C ALA A 36 0.43 -5.30 8.05
N SER A 37 0.61 -4.72 9.23
CA SER A 37 0.47 -5.45 10.50
C SER A 37 -0.99 -5.75 10.84
N PHE A 38 -1.91 -5.02 10.24
CA PHE A 38 -3.35 -5.19 10.37
C PHE A 38 -4.03 -4.66 9.12
N PHE A 39 -5.01 -5.40 8.63
CA PHE A 39 -5.86 -4.92 7.55
C PHE A 39 -7.26 -5.51 7.72
N ASN A 40 -8.25 -4.76 7.29
CA ASN A 40 -9.65 -5.18 7.35
C ASN A 40 -10.41 -4.59 6.17
N ASN A 41 -11.40 -5.32 5.71
CA ASN A 41 -12.27 -4.88 4.61
C ASN A 41 -11.50 -4.56 3.32
N LEU A 42 -10.63 -5.47 2.92
CA LEU A 42 -10.03 -5.50 1.60
C LEU A 42 -10.69 -6.58 0.76
N THR A 43 -10.77 -6.36 -0.54
CA THR A 43 -11.36 -7.32 -1.48
C THR A 43 -10.27 -8.01 -2.28
N PHE A 44 -9.99 -9.26 -1.93
CA PHE A 44 -9.10 -10.14 -2.67
C PHE A 44 -9.85 -11.40 -3.09
N THR A 45 -9.35 -12.06 -4.13
CA THR A 45 -9.98 -13.28 -4.65
C THR A 45 -9.54 -14.54 -3.91
N GLY A 46 -8.52 -14.44 -3.05
CA GLY A 46 -7.98 -15.54 -2.28
C GLY A 46 -7.44 -15.06 -0.95
N GLU A 47 -6.32 -15.60 -0.53
CA GLU A 47 -5.68 -15.27 0.74
C GLU A 47 -4.50 -14.30 0.56
N GLU A 48 -4.61 -13.38 -0.38
CA GLU A 48 -3.58 -12.38 -0.64
C GLU A 48 -3.44 -11.41 0.53
N VAL A 49 -2.23 -10.92 0.70
CA VAL A 49 -1.87 -9.96 1.75
C VAL A 49 -1.30 -8.71 1.08
N PRO A 50 -1.71 -7.51 1.50
CA PRO A 50 -1.15 -6.29 0.93
C PRO A 50 0.31 -6.13 1.35
N ILE A 51 1.14 -5.71 0.40
CA ILE A 51 2.55 -5.44 0.62
C ILE A 51 2.84 -4.02 0.19
N GLY A 52 3.48 -3.25 1.07
CA GLY A 52 3.94 -1.91 0.74
C GLY A 52 5.32 -1.95 0.11
N ARG A 53 5.50 -1.13 -0.91
CA ARG A 53 6.78 -0.91 -1.56
C ARG A 53 7.05 0.59 -1.61
N VAL A 54 8.21 1.01 -1.12
CA VAL A 54 8.59 2.42 -1.24
C VAL A 54 9.24 2.63 -2.59
N ASP A 55 8.61 3.45 -3.40
CA ASP A 55 9.14 3.82 -4.71
C ASP A 55 10.19 4.93 -4.57
N ASN A 56 10.88 5.27 -5.67
CA ASN A 56 11.96 6.27 -5.69
C ASN A 56 11.47 7.72 -5.49
N SER A 57 10.45 7.87 -4.73
CA SER A 57 9.85 9.12 -4.29
C SER A 57 9.41 8.96 -2.83
N ALA A 58 8.69 9.93 -2.29
CA ALA A 58 8.17 9.84 -0.93
C ALA A 58 6.78 9.15 -0.89
N VAL A 59 6.66 8.02 -1.58
CA VAL A 59 5.39 7.33 -1.80
C VAL A 59 5.51 5.86 -1.42
N VAL A 60 4.49 5.35 -0.73
CA VAL A 60 4.30 3.92 -0.54
C VAL A 60 3.22 3.44 -1.50
N GLU A 61 3.60 2.60 -2.44
CA GLU A 61 2.63 1.91 -3.30
C GLU A 61 2.29 0.56 -2.69
N PHE A 62 1.06 0.11 -2.89
CA PHE A 62 0.60 -1.17 -2.38
C PHE A 62 0.43 -2.17 -3.49
N ARG A 63 0.87 -3.40 -3.21
CA ARG A 63 0.81 -4.52 -4.14
C ARG A 63 0.28 -5.75 -3.43
N TYR A 64 -0.13 -6.72 -4.20
CA TYR A 64 -0.53 -8.03 -3.70
C TYR A 64 -0.10 -9.10 -4.69
N PRO A 65 0.17 -10.34 -4.22
CA PRO A 65 0.50 -11.43 -5.13
C PRO A 65 -0.73 -11.89 -5.91
N SER A 66 -0.59 -12.02 -7.20
CA SER A 66 -1.65 -12.55 -8.08
C SER A 66 -1.01 -13.36 -9.18
N SER A 67 -1.36 -14.64 -9.26
CA SER A 67 -0.82 -15.57 -10.28
C SER A 67 0.71 -15.58 -10.31
N GLY A 68 1.34 -15.53 -9.14
CA GLY A 68 2.80 -15.50 -9.03
C GLY A 68 3.45 -14.16 -9.32
N LEU A 69 2.67 -13.12 -9.56
CA LEU A 69 3.16 -11.78 -9.88
C LEU A 69 2.80 -10.79 -8.78
N SER A 70 3.64 -9.79 -8.61
CA SER A 70 3.34 -8.64 -7.76
C SER A 70 2.47 -7.67 -8.54
N THR A 71 1.22 -7.52 -8.14
CA THR A 71 0.23 -6.70 -8.83
C THR A 71 -0.12 -5.48 -8.00
N ARG A 72 -0.26 -4.33 -8.65
CA ARG A 72 -0.63 -3.09 -7.95
C ARG A 72 -2.05 -3.17 -7.43
N MET A 73 -2.24 -2.74 -6.19
CA MET A 73 -3.57 -2.54 -5.65
C MET A 73 -4.20 -1.30 -6.28
N THR A 74 -5.46 -1.42 -6.61
CA THR A 74 -6.28 -0.33 -7.14
C THR A 74 -7.52 -0.17 -6.29
N ASN A 75 -8.42 0.72 -6.69
CA ASN A 75 -9.69 0.89 -6.01
C ASN A 75 -10.53 -0.40 -5.96
N SER A 76 -10.26 -1.36 -6.85
CA SER A 76 -10.96 -2.65 -6.85
C SER A 76 -10.73 -3.47 -5.60
N GLN A 77 -9.59 -3.32 -4.93
CA GLN A 77 -9.27 -4.03 -3.70
C GLN A 77 -9.67 -3.26 -2.44
N ILE A 78 -10.07 -2.01 -2.59
CA ILE A 78 -10.43 -1.12 -1.48
C ILE A 78 -11.96 -1.13 -1.32
N GLU A 79 -12.42 -1.06 -0.08
CA GLU A 79 -13.82 -0.92 0.27
C GLU A 79 -14.07 0.38 1.05
N ASN A 80 -15.33 0.74 1.24
CA ASN A 80 -15.70 1.97 1.92
C ASN A 80 -15.14 2.07 3.34
N THR A 81 -14.97 0.92 3.99
CA THR A 81 -14.54 0.85 5.40
C THR A 81 -13.18 0.19 5.55
N THR A 82 -12.34 0.23 4.53
CA THR A 82 -10.99 -0.33 4.62
C THR A 82 -10.20 0.32 5.75
N ASP A 83 -9.56 -0.53 6.55
CA ASP A 83 -8.65 -0.14 7.61
C ASP A 83 -7.31 -0.84 7.35
N LEU A 84 -6.24 -0.08 7.33
CA LEU A 84 -4.92 -0.59 7.00
C LEU A 84 -3.89 0.06 7.90
N ARG A 85 -3.11 -0.75 8.60
CA ARG A 85 -2.03 -0.29 9.48
C ARG A 85 -0.71 -0.80 8.95
N VAL A 86 0.20 0.12 8.68
CA VAL A 86 1.44 -0.18 7.96
C VAL A 86 2.63 0.35 8.73
N SER A 87 3.65 -0.47 8.84
CA SER A 87 4.97 -0.08 9.33
C SER A 87 6.02 -0.47 8.33
N GLY A 88 7.07 0.32 8.21
CA GLY A 88 8.10 -0.01 7.24
C GLY A 88 9.36 0.79 7.42
N ILE A 89 10.33 0.46 6.59
CA ILE A 89 11.64 1.12 6.52
C ILE A 89 12.02 1.35 5.07
N TYR A 90 12.83 2.37 4.85
CA TYR A 90 13.38 2.62 3.52
C TYR A 90 14.70 3.37 3.63
N LYS A 91 15.52 3.22 2.60
CA LYS A 91 16.79 3.94 2.50
C LYS A 91 16.54 5.30 1.85
N THR A 92 17.01 6.37 2.50
CA THR A 92 16.88 7.72 1.94
C THR A 92 17.91 8.01 0.86
N ALA A 93 17.56 8.90 -0.01
CA ALA A 93 18.46 9.38 -1.06
C ALA A 93 19.65 10.15 -0.50
#